data_bbfecc66ce06184f9ceef7765ab7686c
#
_entry.id   bbfecc66ce06184f9ceef7765ab7686c
#
_cell.length_a   1.000
_cell.length_b   1.000
_cell.length_c   1.000
_cell.angle_alpha   90.00
_cell.angle_beta   90.00
_cell.angle_gamma   90.00
#
_symmetry.space_group_name_H-M   'P 1'
#
loop_
_entity.id
_entity.type
_entity.pdbx_description
1 polymer ?
#
loop_
_entity_poly.entity_id
_entity_poly.type
_entity_poly.pdbx_seq_one_letter_code
_entity_poly.pdbx_strand_id
1 'polypeptide(L)'
;AALVAGMMEGAQKNGFETGGFDAYVSTNVIAAAGVSSSASFEMLICTIIDYFFNESKMSFNDYAKVGQYAENVYWDKASGMMDQMACAVGGPVLFDFADRDNLKYSKLDFPSENLDTDLLL
;
A
#
# COMPACT_ATOMS: atom_id res chain seq x y z
N ALA A 1 3.07 7.57 -14.43
CA ALA A 1 3.74 8.81 -14.00
C ALA A 1 2.95 9.55 -12.92
N ALA A 2 1.64 9.81 -13.10
CA ALA A 2 0.84 10.58 -12.12
C ALA A 2 0.76 9.92 -10.75
N LEU A 3 0.56 8.60 -10.67
CA LEU A 3 0.47 7.89 -9.39
C LEU A 3 1.78 7.99 -8.60
N VAL A 4 2.93 7.80 -9.25
CA VAL A 4 4.24 7.93 -8.58
C VAL A 4 4.45 9.36 -8.07
N ALA A 5 4.09 10.38 -8.85
CA ALA A 5 4.14 11.77 -8.40
C ALA A 5 3.24 12.00 -7.18
N GLY A 6 2.04 11.43 -7.17
CA GLY A 6 1.13 11.46 -6.01
C GLY A 6 1.70 10.79 -4.78
N MET A 7 2.38 9.66 -4.96
CA MET A 7 3.07 8.97 -3.86
C MET A 7 4.20 9.83 -3.27
N MET A 8 5.02 10.45 -4.13
CA MET A 8 6.10 11.34 -3.68
C MET A 8 5.56 12.55 -2.91
N GLU A 9 4.53 13.21 -3.44
CA GLU A 9 3.90 14.34 -2.75
C GLU A 9 3.21 13.91 -1.45
N GLY A 10 2.51 12.78 -1.46
CA GLY A 10 1.89 12.22 -0.26
C GLY A 10 2.89 11.90 0.84
N ALA A 11 4.06 11.36 0.48
CA ALA A 11 5.14 11.12 1.43
C ALA A 11 5.65 12.44 2.04
N GLN A 12 5.92 13.44 1.22
CA GLN A 12 6.37 14.77 1.69
C GLN A 12 5.35 15.44 2.62
N LYS A 13 4.06 15.37 2.28
CA LYS A 13 2.98 15.92 3.13
C LYS A 13 2.85 15.22 4.47
N ASN A 14 3.25 13.96 4.56
CA ASN A 14 3.30 13.22 5.82
C ASN A 14 4.65 13.36 6.54
N GLY A 15 5.54 14.26 6.08
CA GLY A 15 6.79 14.58 6.76
C GLY A 15 7.96 13.67 6.41
N PHE A 16 7.85 12.87 5.34
CA PHE A 16 8.91 11.98 4.89
C PHE A 16 9.75 12.58 3.78
N GLU A 17 11.02 12.19 3.74
CA GLU A 17 11.94 12.58 2.69
C GLU A 17 11.67 11.81 1.40
N THR A 18 11.90 12.45 0.27
CA THR A 18 11.79 11.85 -1.05
C THR A 18 12.92 12.31 -1.96
N GLY A 19 13.23 11.53 -2.98
CA GLY A 19 14.27 11.86 -3.96
C GLY A 19 14.07 11.11 -5.26
N GLY A 20 14.88 11.42 -6.25
CA GLY A 20 14.86 10.73 -7.54
C GLY A 20 15.40 9.31 -7.43
N PHE A 21 14.78 8.38 -8.14
CA PHE A 21 15.25 7.01 -8.30
C PHE A 21 14.85 6.45 -9.66
N ASP A 22 15.59 5.45 -10.11
CA ASP A 22 15.24 4.64 -11.26
C ASP A 22 14.84 3.25 -10.79
N ALA A 23 13.73 2.73 -11.32
CA ALA A 23 13.24 1.40 -10.96
C ALA A 23 12.75 0.63 -12.18
N TYR A 24 13.12 -0.63 -12.26
CA TYR A 24 12.49 -1.60 -13.15
C TYR A 24 11.48 -2.42 -12.35
N VAL A 25 10.24 -2.40 -12.78
CA VAL A 25 9.13 -3.06 -12.07
C VAL A 25 8.49 -4.11 -12.98
N SER A 26 8.26 -5.29 -12.43
CA SER A 26 7.49 -6.36 -13.07
C SER A 26 6.43 -6.89 -12.10
N THR A 27 5.35 -7.45 -12.63
CA THR A 27 4.29 -8.01 -11.79
C THR A 27 3.61 -9.19 -12.47
N ASN A 28 3.20 -10.15 -11.66
CA ASN A 28 2.27 -11.22 -12.05
C ASN A 28 0.84 -10.96 -11.54
N VAL A 29 0.62 -9.84 -10.85
CA VAL A 29 -0.72 -9.44 -10.39
C VAL A 29 -1.54 -8.96 -11.57
N ILE A 30 -2.70 -9.58 -11.79
CA ILE A 30 -3.58 -9.25 -12.91
C ILE A 30 -4.18 -7.86 -12.67
N ALA A 31 -3.95 -6.95 -13.62
CA ALA A 31 -4.52 -5.61 -13.55
C ALA A 31 -6.05 -5.64 -13.76
N ALA A 32 -6.75 -4.77 -13.04
CA ALA A 32 -8.21 -4.59 -13.12
C ALA A 32 -9.06 -5.85 -12.81
N ALA A 33 -8.49 -6.83 -12.12
CA ALA A 33 -9.19 -8.06 -11.71
C ALA A 33 -9.79 -8.00 -10.30
N GLY A 34 -9.82 -6.83 -9.65
CA GLY A 34 -10.36 -6.68 -8.30
C GLY A 34 -9.44 -7.16 -7.17
N VAL A 35 -8.18 -7.45 -7.49
CA VAL A 35 -7.15 -7.90 -6.51
C VAL A 35 -6.20 -6.79 -6.07
N SER A 36 -6.64 -5.55 -6.16
CA SER A 36 -5.93 -4.36 -5.65
C SER A 36 -4.52 -4.18 -6.22
N SER A 37 -4.36 -4.40 -7.54
CA SER A 37 -3.06 -4.25 -8.20
C SER A 37 -2.48 -2.83 -8.09
N SER A 38 -3.32 -1.78 -8.02
CA SER A 38 -2.89 -0.40 -7.78
C SER A 38 -2.27 -0.24 -6.41
N ALA A 39 -2.97 -0.71 -5.36
CA ALA A 39 -2.46 -0.65 -3.99
C ALA A 39 -1.16 -1.44 -3.82
N SER A 40 -1.03 -2.60 -4.47
CA SER A 40 0.23 -3.35 -4.51
C SER A 40 1.38 -2.54 -5.09
N PHE A 41 1.16 -1.83 -6.20
CA PHE A 41 2.15 -0.95 -6.80
C PHE A 41 2.48 0.25 -5.90
N GLU A 42 1.46 0.86 -5.29
CA GLU A 42 1.65 1.97 -4.34
C GLU A 42 2.54 1.56 -3.16
N MET A 43 2.28 0.38 -2.58
CA MET A 43 3.09 -0.11 -1.46
C MET A 43 4.53 -0.44 -1.87
N LEU A 44 4.75 -0.89 -3.11
CA LEU A 44 6.09 -1.03 -3.67
C LEU A 44 6.81 0.32 -3.74
N ILE A 45 6.16 1.37 -4.23
CA ILE A 45 6.73 2.72 -4.28
C ILE A 45 7.01 3.26 -2.87
N CYS A 46 6.10 3.05 -1.91
CA CYS A 46 6.36 3.40 -0.51
C CYS A 46 7.60 2.70 0.05
N THR A 47 7.76 1.41 -0.25
CA THR A 47 8.94 0.64 0.19
C THR A 47 10.23 1.22 -0.38
N ILE A 48 10.23 1.65 -1.64
CA ILE A 48 11.39 2.30 -2.26
C ILE A 48 11.69 3.64 -1.57
N ILE A 49 10.67 4.49 -1.37
CA ILE A 49 10.82 5.78 -0.70
C ILE A 49 11.35 5.60 0.73
N ASP A 50 10.78 4.64 1.46
CA ASP A 50 11.17 4.37 2.84
C ASP A 50 12.60 3.85 2.92
N TYR A 51 12.95 2.89 2.11
CA TYR A 51 14.29 2.28 2.12
C TYR A 51 15.39 3.29 1.77
N PHE A 52 15.21 4.05 0.69
CA PHE A 52 16.26 4.94 0.19
C PHE A 52 16.32 6.30 0.91
N PHE A 53 15.21 6.81 1.42
CA PHE A 53 15.13 8.19 1.92
C PHE A 53 14.71 8.29 3.39
N ASN A 54 14.17 7.23 4.00
CA ASN A 54 13.63 7.28 5.37
C ASN A 54 14.15 6.17 6.29
N GLU A 55 15.23 5.49 5.91
CA GLU A 55 15.90 4.47 6.74
C GLU A 55 14.98 3.32 7.19
N SER A 56 13.96 2.99 6.40
CA SER A 56 12.95 1.97 6.71
C SER A 56 12.20 2.24 8.03
N LYS A 57 11.90 3.51 8.31
CA LYS A 57 11.21 3.94 9.54
C LYS A 57 9.73 4.25 9.36
N MET A 58 9.22 4.23 8.14
CA MET A 58 7.79 4.43 7.88
C MET A 58 6.98 3.23 8.40
N SER A 59 5.89 3.50 9.08
CA SER A 59 4.94 2.45 9.48
C SER A 59 4.02 2.03 8.32
N PHE A 60 3.34 0.89 8.45
CA PHE A 60 2.32 0.50 7.48
C PHE A 60 1.15 1.49 7.42
N ASN A 61 0.83 2.16 8.53
CA ASN A 61 -0.12 3.28 8.55
C ASN A 61 0.35 4.44 7.67
N ASP A 62 1.63 4.77 7.72
CA ASP A 62 2.20 5.82 6.86
C ASP A 62 2.12 5.42 5.39
N TYR A 63 2.44 4.18 5.07
CA TYR A 63 2.29 3.62 3.72
C TYR A 63 0.85 3.77 3.22
N ALA A 64 -0.12 3.38 4.03
CA ALA A 64 -1.53 3.46 3.66
C ALA A 64 -2.01 4.90 3.46
N LYS A 65 -1.59 5.84 4.31
CA LYS A 65 -1.91 7.27 4.18
C LYS A 65 -1.32 7.86 2.90
N VAL A 66 -0.09 7.52 2.57
CA VAL A 66 0.58 7.98 1.34
C VAL A 66 -0.14 7.44 0.10
N GLY A 67 -0.48 6.15 0.07
CA GLY A 67 -1.23 5.55 -1.03
C GLY A 67 -2.63 6.14 -1.18
N GLN A 68 -3.37 6.28 -0.08
CA GLN A 68 -4.68 6.93 -0.08
C GLN A 68 -4.62 8.36 -0.61
N TYR A 69 -3.61 9.13 -0.21
CA TYR A 69 -3.41 10.48 -0.72
C TYR A 69 -3.24 10.48 -2.24
N ALA A 70 -2.39 9.59 -2.75
CA ALA A 70 -2.14 9.49 -4.19
C ALA A 70 -3.41 9.14 -4.97
N GLU A 71 -4.21 8.19 -4.51
CA GLU A 71 -5.49 7.84 -5.15
C GLU A 71 -6.51 8.99 -5.09
N ASN A 72 -6.66 9.64 -3.93
CA ASN A 72 -7.68 10.66 -3.73
C ASN A 72 -7.38 11.97 -4.46
N VAL A 73 -6.10 12.37 -4.53
CA VAL A 73 -5.71 13.67 -5.09
C VAL A 73 -5.34 13.59 -6.56
N TYR A 74 -4.66 12.52 -6.99
CA TYR A 74 -4.18 12.39 -8.36
C TYR A 74 -5.10 11.59 -9.28
N TRP A 75 -5.88 10.69 -8.72
CA TRP A 75 -6.83 9.89 -9.49
C TRP A 75 -8.28 10.26 -9.25
N ASP A 76 -8.54 11.22 -8.35
CA ASP A 76 -9.90 11.64 -7.95
C ASP A 76 -10.79 10.43 -7.59
N LYS A 77 -10.17 9.42 -7.00
CA LYS A 77 -10.82 8.17 -6.57
C LYS A 77 -10.96 8.20 -5.06
N ALA A 78 -12.19 8.41 -4.58
CA ALA A 78 -12.47 8.31 -3.14
C ALA A 78 -12.24 6.87 -2.67
N SER A 79 -11.09 6.62 -2.05
CA SER A 79 -10.72 5.31 -1.51
C SER A 79 -10.48 5.34 -0.01
N GLY A 80 -10.74 4.19 0.64
CA GLY A 80 -10.29 3.94 2.01
C GLY A 80 -8.81 3.52 2.03
N MET A 81 -8.36 2.97 3.14
CA MET A 81 -6.98 2.48 3.33
C MET A 81 -6.88 0.96 3.42
N MET A 82 -7.97 0.23 3.20
CA MET A 82 -8.02 -1.22 3.40
C MET A 82 -7.05 -1.94 2.46
N ASP A 83 -7.13 -1.64 1.18
CA ASP A 83 -6.32 -2.30 0.15
C ASP A 83 -4.83 -2.04 0.35
N GLN A 84 -4.47 -0.78 0.66
CA GLN A 84 -3.11 -0.39 0.97
C GLN A 84 -2.59 -1.11 2.20
N MET A 85 -3.38 -1.16 3.28
CA MET A 85 -3.00 -1.88 4.50
C MET A 85 -2.84 -3.38 4.26
N ALA A 86 -3.75 -3.99 3.51
CA ALA A 86 -3.68 -5.40 3.17
C ALA A 86 -2.41 -5.74 2.37
N CYS A 87 -2.07 -4.92 1.38
CA CYS A 87 -0.86 -5.09 0.57
C CYS A 87 0.43 -4.83 1.39
N ALA A 88 0.41 -3.85 2.29
CA ALA A 88 1.58 -3.51 3.11
C ALA A 88 1.89 -4.58 4.17
N VAL A 89 0.86 -5.06 4.86
CA VAL A 89 1.02 -6.03 5.96
C VAL A 89 1.23 -7.45 5.43
N GLY A 90 0.47 -7.83 4.41
CA GLY A 90 0.51 -9.16 3.81
C GLY A 90 -0.13 -10.26 4.66
N GLY A 91 -0.62 -11.31 4.00
CA GLY A 91 -1.30 -12.42 4.62
C GLY A 91 -2.71 -12.10 5.15
N PRO A 92 -3.38 -13.06 5.79
CA PRO A 92 -4.68 -12.85 6.42
C PRO A 92 -4.56 -11.91 7.63
N VAL A 93 -5.34 -10.82 7.63
CA VAL A 93 -5.25 -9.78 8.66
C VAL A 93 -6.63 -9.28 9.04
N LEU A 94 -6.85 -9.09 10.32
CA LEU A 94 -7.99 -8.37 10.85
C LEU A 94 -7.61 -6.89 11.04
N PHE A 95 -8.37 -5.98 10.44
CA PHE A 95 -8.19 -4.54 10.58
C PHE A 95 -9.30 -3.92 11.42
N ASP A 96 -8.91 -2.97 12.27
CA ASP A 96 -9.81 -2.08 13.00
C ASP A 96 -9.62 -0.65 12.48
N PHE A 97 -10.65 -0.13 11.82
CA PHE A 97 -10.70 1.22 11.25
C PHE A 97 -11.45 2.22 12.14
N ALA A 98 -11.69 1.91 13.40
CA ALA A 98 -12.39 2.82 14.33
C ALA A 98 -11.62 4.14 14.50
N ASP A 99 -10.31 4.09 14.55
CA ASP A 99 -9.42 5.26 14.53
C ASP A 99 -8.68 5.31 13.19
N ARG A 100 -9.07 6.27 12.33
CA ARG A 100 -8.48 6.42 10.99
C ARG A 100 -7.05 6.96 11.00
N ASP A 101 -6.67 7.63 12.07
CA ASP A 101 -5.31 8.19 12.19
C ASP A 101 -4.33 7.15 12.72
N ASN A 102 -4.83 6.12 13.39
CA ASN A 102 -4.01 5.06 13.97
C ASN A 102 -4.70 3.71 13.81
N LEU A 103 -4.64 3.17 12.60
CA LEU A 103 -5.23 1.87 12.28
C LEU A 103 -4.58 0.76 13.10
N LYS A 104 -5.40 -0.10 13.67
CA LYS A 104 -4.96 -1.30 14.36
C LYS A 104 -5.14 -2.52 13.49
N TYR A 105 -4.24 -3.47 13.59
CA TYR A 105 -4.35 -4.72 12.87
C TYR A 105 -3.77 -5.88 13.67
N SER A 106 -4.27 -7.08 13.38
CA SER A 106 -3.77 -8.33 13.92
C SER A 106 -3.62 -9.35 12.81
N LYS A 107 -2.43 -9.93 12.67
CA LYS A 107 -2.23 -11.04 11.74
C LYS A 107 -2.95 -12.28 12.25
N LEU A 108 -3.65 -12.96 11.35
CA LEU A 108 -4.37 -14.18 11.65
C LEU A 108 -3.54 -15.39 11.23
N ASP A 109 -3.51 -16.40 12.07
CA ASP A 109 -2.97 -17.70 11.72
C ASP A 109 -4.02 -18.46 10.90
N PHE A 110 -3.89 -18.35 9.58
CA PHE A 110 -4.80 -19.00 8.64
C PHE A 110 -4.03 -20.03 7.83
N PRO A 111 -4.37 -21.35 7.91
CA PRO A 111 -3.62 -22.43 7.27
C PRO A 111 -3.90 -22.51 5.76
N SER A 112 -3.72 -21.38 5.04
CA SER A 112 -3.99 -21.29 3.59
C SER A 112 -3.11 -22.22 2.75
N GLU A 113 -1.92 -22.54 3.23
CA GLU A 113 -0.98 -23.43 2.54
C GLU A 113 -1.47 -24.89 2.45
N ASN A 114 -2.38 -25.29 3.33
CA ASN A 114 -2.93 -26.64 3.41
C ASN A 114 -4.35 -26.75 2.85
N LEU A 115 -4.89 -25.65 2.32
CA LEU A 115 -6.22 -25.64 1.72
C LEU A 115 -6.09 -25.76 0.20
N ASP A 116 -6.63 -26.84 -0.36
CA ASP A 116 -6.80 -26.99 -1.82
C ASP A 116 -8.01 -26.15 -2.25
N THR A 117 -7.80 -24.83 -2.27
CA THR A 117 -8.82 -23.83 -2.60
C THR A 117 -8.28 -22.78 -3.56
N ASP A 118 -9.14 -22.36 -4.48
CA ASP A 118 -8.87 -21.27 -5.40
C ASP A 118 -9.60 -19.99 -4.96
N LEU A 119 -9.01 -18.85 -5.26
CA LEU A 119 -9.70 -17.58 -5.14
C LEU A 119 -10.52 -17.34 -6.41
N LEU A 120 -11.82 -17.26 -6.27
CA LEU A 120 -12.71 -16.91 -7.37
C LEU A 120 -12.82 -15.39 -7.50
N LEU A 121 -12.44 -14.88 -8.65
CA LEU A 121 -12.47 -13.45 -9.00
C LEU A 121 -13.69 -13.10 -9.86
#